data_87e0c2c2cbd2cf1a01c74417bbe4dd93
#
_entry.id   87e0c2c2cbd2cf1a01c74417bbe4dd93
#
_cell.length_a   1.000
_cell.length_b   1.000
_cell.length_c   1.000
_cell.angle_alpha   90.00
_cell.angle_beta   90.00
_cell.angle_gamma   90.00
#
_symmetry.space_group_name_H-M   'P 1'
#
loop_
_entity.id
_entity.type
_entity.pdbx_description
1 polymer ?
#
loop_
_entity_poly.entity_id
_entity_poly.type
_entity_poly.pdbx_seq_one_letter_code
_entity_poly.pdbx_strand_id
1 'polypeptide(L)'
;MAVEKAGLEVMDICINAFACAKEAFDAIYLQEGALIIDMGYKTSTISFYKDGYLKYLTVCSVGGYNLTRAIAQHLQISMNQAETYKVKYGSLDYTVGQEDTIHTTELPDGRKDYTQKDFAGILEEAAVDILNVIKEKMGVIDNGQHYETLIVGGGGELELLDKVAGRVLEGPVRVYRPDIIGIRDMAFVSSVGMIFYMSDRAKYLGPYETSVVLPDISNTMAVRFKGLTKVKDTKEKTGRFSRLLDTFFGEEE
;
A
#
# COMPACT_ATOMS: atom_id res chain seq x y z
N MET A 1 8.02 0.93 -26.32
CA MET A 1 7.27 0.06 -27.28
C MET A 1 5.77 0.32 -27.32
N ALA A 2 4.95 0.05 -26.25
CA ALA A 2 3.52 0.42 -26.28
C ALA A 2 3.33 1.95 -26.20
N VAL A 3 4.08 2.60 -25.29
CA VAL A 3 4.10 4.05 -25.09
C VAL A 3 4.56 4.77 -26.36
N GLU A 4 5.66 4.33 -26.96
CA GLU A 4 6.20 4.89 -28.21
C GLU A 4 5.24 4.69 -29.40
N LYS A 5 4.55 3.54 -29.46
CA LYS A 5 3.50 3.31 -30.46
C LYS A 5 2.30 4.25 -30.31
N ALA A 6 2.08 4.76 -29.10
CA ALA A 6 1.08 5.80 -28.83
C ALA A 6 1.56 7.22 -29.15
N GLY A 7 2.77 7.37 -29.71
CA GLY A 7 3.35 8.67 -30.06
C GLY A 7 3.97 9.43 -28.91
N LEU A 8 4.25 8.74 -27.78
CA LEU A 8 4.89 9.33 -26.59
C LEU A 8 6.34 8.88 -26.49
N GLU A 9 7.18 9.73 -25.95
CA GLU A 9 8.58 9.42 -25.65
C GLU A 9 8.72 8.82 -24.26
N VAL A 10 9.52 7.74 -24.13
CA VAL A 10 9.84 7.13 -22.84
C VAL A 10 11.03 7.85 -22.24
N MET A 11 10.80 8.68 -21.22
CA MET A 11 11.84 9.44 -20.53
C MET A 11 12.68 8.59 -19.58
N ASP A 12 12.06 7.65 -18.88
CA ASP A 12 12.73 6.74 -17.93
C ASP A 12 11.88 5.51 -17.63
N ILE A 13 12.49 4.53 -16.99
CA ILE A 13 11.83 3.30 -16.54
C ILE A 13 12.07 3.13 -15.04
N CYS A 14 10.98 3.04 -14.27
CA CYS A 14 11.00 2.83 -12.83
C CYS A 14 10.33 1.51 -12.48
N ILE A 15 10.93 0.74 -11.56
CA ILE A 15 10.26 -0.45 -11.01
C ILE A 15 9.16 -0.03 -10.03
N ASN A 16 8.05 -0.75 -10.04
CA ASN A 16 6.87 -0.44 -9.22
C ASN A 16 7.19 -0.34 -7.72
N ALA A 17 8.01 -1.27 -7.21
CA ALA A 17 8.44 -1.26 -5.81
C ALA A 17 9.11 0.07 -5.42
N PHE A 18 10.00 0.59 -6.29
CA PHE A 18 10.68 1.86 -6.03
C PHE A 18 9.70 3.05 -6.04
N ALA A 19 8.75 3.05 -6.97
CA ALA A 19 7.71 4.07 -7.01
C ALA A 19 6.84 4.03 -5.75
N CYS A 20 6.38 2.85 -5.32
CA CYS A 20 5.63 2.70 -4.08
C CYS A 20 6.39 3.22 -2.86
N ALA A 21 7.69 2.90 -2.76
CA ALA A 21 8.52 3.38 -1.65
C ALA A 21 8.66 4.91 -1.65
N LYS A 22 8.81 5.50 -2.83
CA LYS A 22 8.91 6.94 -3.00
C LYS A 22 7.65 7.68 -2.56
N GLU A 23 6.49 7.06 -2.75
CA GLU A 23 5.21 7.62 -2.33
C GLU A 23 4.92 7.34 -0.86
N ALA A 24 5.12 6.12 -0.38
CA ALA A 24 4.58 5.64 0.87
C ALA A 24 5.49 5.87 2.09
N PHE A 25 6.82 6.03 1.90
CA PHE A 25 7.77 6.19 2.99
C PHE A 25 8.58 7.48 2.92
N ASP A 26 8.83 8.05 4.08
CA ASP A 26 9.86 9.06 4.25
C ASP A 26 11.26 8.44 4.20
N ALA A 27 12.27 9.25 3.85
CA ALA A 27 13.65 8.79 3.71
C ALA A 27 14.21 8.12 4.98
N ILE A 28 13.74 8.52 6.17
CA ILE A 28 14.18 7.96 7.44
C ILE A 28 13.80 6.48 7.58
N TYR A 29 12.59 6.10 7.18
CA TYR A 29 12.16 4.69 7.21
C TYR A 29 12.95 3.83 6.23
N LEU A 30 13.22 4.37 5.03
CA LEU A 30 14.04 3.68 4.03
C LEU A 30 15.50 3.51 4.51
N GLN A 31 15.98 4.40 5.38
CA GLN A 31 17.32 4.31 5.97
C GLN A 31 17.36 3.28 7.12
N GLU A 32 16.38 3.30 8.00
CA GLU A 32 16.37 2.44 9.21
C GLU A 32 15.92 1.01 8.91
N GLY A 33 15.11 0.82 7.91
CA GLY A 33 14.53 -0.45 7.48
C GLY A 33 13.02 -0.37 7.35
N ALA A 34 12.50 -0.70 6.16
CA ALA A 34 11.10 -0.61 5.82
C ALA A 34 10.68 -1.73 4.86
N LEU A 35 9.48 -2.25 5.06
CA LEU A 35 8.85 -3.24 4.21
C LEU A 35 7.63 -2.66 3.50
N ILE A 36 7.50 -2.94 2.21
CA ILE A 36 6.29 -2.68 1.45
C ILE A 36 5.76 -3.99 0.90
N ILE A 37 4.47 -4.22 1.11
CA ILE A 37 3.69 -5.30 0.52
C ILE A 37 2.71 -4.63 -0.45
N ASP A 38 3.04 -4.63 -1.75
CA ASP A 38 2.12 -4.17 -2.80
C ASP A 38 1.19 -5.33 -3.16
N MET A 39 0.00 -5.33 -2.54
CA MET A 39 -1.03 -6.36 -2.75
C MET A 39 -1.88 -5.98 -3.97
N GLY A 40 -1.54 -6.57 -5.11
CA GLY A 40 -2.30 -6.44 -6.34
C GLY A 40 -3.47 -7.44 -6.41
N TYR A 41 -4.04 -7.58 -7.61
CA TYR A 41 -5.14 -8.52 -7.83
C TYR A 41 -4.68 -9.98 -7.83
N LYS A 42 -3.66 -10.34 -8.63
CA LYS A 42 -3.15 -11.72 -8.76
C LYS A 42 -1.84 -11.97 -8.02
N THR A 43 -1.10 -10.92 -7.73
CA THR A 43 0.25 -11.00 -7.17
C THR A 43 0.41 -9.99 -6.06
N SER A 44 1.26 -10.35 -5.08
CA SER A 44 1.76 -9.42 -4.08
C SER A 44 3.27 -9.30 -4.22
N THR A 45 3.77 -8.06 -4.29
CA THR A 45 5.20 -7.78 -4.35
C THR A 45 5.69 -7.35 -2.98
N ILE A 46 6.72 -8.01 -2.48
CA ILE A 46 7.35 -7.69 -1.20
C ILE A 46 8.68 -7.02 -1.51
N SER A 47 8.89 -5.83 -0.99
CA SER A 47 10.15 -5.08 -1.13
C SER A 47 10.65 -4.63 0.23
N PHE A 48 11.94 -4.83 0.48
CA PHE A 48 12.61 -4.43 1.71
C PHE A 48 13.69 -3.41 1.41
N TYR A 49 13.66 -2.31 2.17
CA TYR A 49 14.60 -1.20 2.08
C TYR A 49 15.40 -1.09 3.36
N LYS A 50 16.68 -0.77 3.24
CA LYS A 50 17.58 -0.44 4.34
C LYS A 50 18.75 0.38 3.83
N ASP A 51 19.30 1.28 4.64
CA ASP A 51 20.38 2.21 4.25
C ASP A 51 20.02 3.04 3.01
N GLY A 52 18.73 3.33 2.80
CA GLY A 52 18.22 4.07 1.65
C GLY A 52 18.12 3.27 0.34
N TYR A 53 18.41 1.96 0.36
CA TYR A 53 18.45 1.12 -0.85
C TYR A 53 17.48 -0.06 -0.77
N LEU A 54 16.97 -0.46 -1.92
CA LEU A 54 16.23 -1.71 -2.08
C LEU A 54 17.21 -2.89 -1.87
N LYS A 55 17.02 -3.65 -0.82
CA LYS A 55 17.86 -4.80 -0.46
C LYS A 55 17.26 -6.13 -0.91
N TYR A 56 15.94 -6.23 -0.95
CA TYR A 56 15.24 -7.46 -1.32
C TYR A 56 13.95 -7.14 -2.06
N LEU A 57 13.66 -7.95 -3.06
CA LEU A 57 12.44 -7.87 -3.86
C LEU A 57 11.99 -9.29 -4.22
N THR A 58 10.75 -9.63 -3.94
CA THR A 58 10.14 -10.89 -4.36
C THR A 58 8.68 -10.72 -4.71
N VAL A 59 8.13 -11.66 -5.45
CA VAL A 59 6.73 -11.66 -5.87
C VAL A 59 6.09 -12.97 -5.46
N CYS A 60 4.90 -12.88 -4.86
CA CYS A 60 4.05 -14.01 -4.53
C CYS A 60 2.85 -14.04 -5.48
N SER A 61 2.43 -15.24 -5.91
CA SER A 61 1.25 -15.43 -6.76
C SER A 61 -0.04 -15.47 -5.94
N VAL A 62 -0.19 -14.54 -4.99
CA VAL A 62 -1.38 -14.33 -4.15
C VAL A 62 -1.77 -12.85 -4.13
N GLY A 63 -3.06 -12.55 -3.98
CA GLY A 63 -3.58 -11.19 -3.93
C GLY A 63 -5.10 -11.16 -3.85
N GLY A 64 -5.72 -10.04 -4.19
CA GLY A 64 -7.16 -9.83 -4.14
C GLY A 64 -8.00 -10.89 -4.87
N TYR A 65 -7.45 -11.52 -5.90
CA TYR A 65 -8.07 -12.65 -6.59
C TYR A 65 -8.36 -13.85 -5.66
N ASN A 66 -7.48 -14.13 -4.71
CA ASN A 66 -7.65 -15.21 -3.75
C ASN A 66 -8.84 -14.94 -2.82
N LEU A 67 -9.04 -13.70 -2.40
CA LEU A 67 -10.21 -13.26 -1.62
C LEU A 67 -11.49 -13.44 -2.44
N THR A 68 -11.51 -12.96 -3.69
CA THR A 68 -12.65 -13.10 -4.60
C THR A 68 -13.00 -14.57 -4.83
N ARG A 69 -11.98 -15.41 -5.02
CA ARG A 69 -12.17 -16.86 -5.21
C ARG A 69 -12.75 -17.53 -3.98
N ALA A 70 -12.30 -17.17 -2.77
CA ALA A 70 -12.87 -17.70 -1.53
C ALA A 70 -14.36 -17.38 -1.41
N ILE A 71 -14.75 -16.12 -1.68
CA ILE A 71 -16.15 -15.71 -1.71
C ILE A 71 -16.94 -16.55 -2.74
N ALA A 72 -16.43 -16.63 -3.99
CA ALA A 72 -17.09 -17.35 -5.07
C ALA A 72 -17.36 -18.83 -4.72
N GLN A 73 -16.36 -19.47 -4.09
CA GLN A 73 -16.45 -20.87 -3.67
C GLN A 73 -17.43 -21.08 -2.52
N HIS A 74 -17.39 -20.24 -1.48
CA HIS A 74 -18.26 -20.39 -0.31
C HIS A 74 -19.73 -20.06 -0.62
N LEU A 75 -19.97 -19.02 -1.40
CA LEU A 75 -21.31 -18.59 -1.77
C LEU A 75 -21.86 -19.31 -3.02
N GLN A 76 -21.03 -20.10 -3.72
CA GLN A 76 -21.36 -20.78 -4.98
C GLN A 76 -21.85 -19.82 -6.07
N ILE A 77 -21.18 -18.67 -6.19
CA ILE A 77 -21.49 -17.62 -7.17
C ILE A 77 -20.37 -17.44 -8.19
N SER A 78 -20.64 -16.69 -9.24
CA SER A 78 -19.63 -16.36 -10.24
C SER A 78 -18.54 -15.45 -9.68
N MET A 79 -17.33 -15.52 -10.25
CA MET A 79 -16.21 -14.63 -9.88
C MET A 79 -16.57 -13.15 -9.99
N ASN A 80 -17.36 -12.76 -10.98
CA ASN A 80 -17.78 -11.36 -11.16
C ASN A 80 -18.71 -10.89 -10.04
N GLN A 81 -19.65 -11.75 -9.60
CA GLN A 81 -20.52 -11.45 -8.47
C GLN A 81 -19.71 -11.40 -7.16
N ALA A 82 -18.80 -12.35 -6.97
CA ALA A 82 -17.91 -12.38 -5.81
C ALA A 82 -17.03 -11.13 -5.72
N GLU A 83 -16.49 -10.64 -6.85
CA GLU A 83 -15.74 -9.38 -6.88
C GLU A 83 -16.62 -8.18 -6.51
N THR A 84 -17.85 -8.11 -7.03
CA THR A 84 -18.81 -7.07 -6.66
C THR A 84 -19.12 -7.11 -5.17
N TYR A 85 -19.30 -8.30 -4.60
CA TYR A 85 -19.56 -8.46 -3.17
C TYR A 85 -18.35 -8.09 -2.32
N LYS A 86 -17.14 -8.49 -2.74
CA LYS A 86 -15.90 -8.09 -2.07
C LYS A 86 -15.76 -6.57 -1.98
N VAL A 87 -15.97 -5.87 -3.09
CA VAL A 87 -15.88 -4.40 -3.13
C VAL A 87 -16.96 -3.74 -2.27
N LYS A 88 -18.18 -4.30 -2.24
CA LYS A 88 -19.32 -3.70 -1.53
C LYS A 88 -19.34 -4.01 -0.04
N TYR A 89 -18.93 -5.22 0.35
CA TYR A 89 -19.08 -5.75 1.71
C TYR A 89 -17.74 -6.18 2.33
N GLY A 90 -16.62 -5.88 1.68
CA GLY A 90 -15.29 -6.31 2.10
C GLY A 90 -14.83 -5.63 3.38
N SER A 91 -15.08 -6.29 4.50
CA SER A 91 -14.61 -5.89 5.82
C SER A 91 -14.21 -7.14 6.61
N LEU A 92 -13.20 -7.01 7.46
CA LEU A 92 -12.80 -8.03 8.44
C LEU A 92 -13.40 -7.72 9.82
N ASP A 93 -14.37 -6.80 9.88
CA ASP A 93 -15.04 -6.42 11.11
C ASP A 93 -16.25 -7.31 11.38
N TYR A 94 -16.15 -8.14 12.41
CA TYR A 94 -17.24 -9.01 12.88
C TYR A 94 -18.33 -8.27 13.68
N THR A 95 -18.14 -6.99 13.96
CA THR A 95 -19.05 -6.23 14.86
C THR A 95 -20.12 -5.46 14.11
N VAL A 96 -19.91 -5.21 12.81
CA VAL A 96 -20.81 -4.43 11.95
C VAL A 96 -21.73 -5.36 11.16
N GLY A 97 -23.04 -5.04 11.13
CA GLY A 97 -24.02 -5.72 10.27
C GLY A 97 -24.19 -7.22 10.51
N GLN A 98 -24.04 -7.68 11.75
CA GLN A 98 -23.94 -9.11 12.08
C GLN A 98 -25.14 -9.95 11.61
N GLU A 99 -26.34 -9.36 11.57
CA GLU A 99 -27.60 -10.03 11.24
C GLU A 99 -28.07 -9.77 9.80
N ASP A 100 -27.42 -8.85 9.09
CA ASP A 100 -27.81 -8.49 7.73
C ASP A 100 -27.43 -9.61 6.75
N THR A 101 -28.44 -10.25 6.16
CA THR A 101 -28.23 -11.24 5.10
C THR A 101 -27.82 -10.54 3.83
N ILE A 102 -26.60 -10.84 3.35
CA ILE A 102 -26.05 -10.27 2.10
C ILE A 102 -26.23 -11.19 0.91
N HIS A 103 -26.35 -12.49 1.15
CA HIS A 103 -26.56 -13.48 0.10
C HIS A 103 -27.28 -14.71 0.62
N THR A 104 -28.05 -15.34 -0.26
CA THR A 104 -28.71 -16.63 -0.02
C THR A 104 -28.34 -17.58 -1.14
N THR A 105 -27.84 -18.75 -0.78
CA THR A 105 -27.55 -19.85 -1.72
C THR A 105 -28.58 -20.95 -1.53
N GLU A 106 -29.18 -21.43 -2.63
CA GLU A 106 -30.01 -22.63 -2.63
C GLU A 106 -29.10 -23.86 -2.77
N LEU A 107 -29.16 -24.73 -1.79
CA LEU A 107 -28.43 -25.99 -1.73
C LEU A 107 -29.41 -27.18 -1.91
N PRO A 108 -28.93 -28.36 -2.33
CA PRO A 108 -29.79 -29.55 -2.46
C PRO A 108 -30.50 -29.96 -1.17
N ASP A 109 -29.94 -29.63 -0.03
CA ASP A 109 -30.41 -29.92 1.32
C ASP A 109 -31.14 -28.74 1.99
N GLY A 110 -31.32 -27.63 1.27
CA GLY A 110 -32.04 -26.45 1.76
C GLY A 110 -31.40 -25.12 1.38
N ARG A 111 -31.91 -24.06 1.97
CA ARG A 111 -31.45 -22.70 1.78
C ARG A 111 -30.40 -22.31 2.83
N LYS A 112 -29.32 -21.69 2.43
CA LYS A 112 -28.29 -21.12 3.31
C LYS A 112 -28.19 -19.62 3.14
N ASP A 113 -28.43 -18.87 4.21
CA ASP A 113 -28.27 -17.45 4.27
C ASP A 113 -26.85 -17.12 4.78
N TYR A 114 -26.20 -16.15 4.14
CA TYR A 114 -24.89 -15.63 4.53
C TYR A 114 -25.05 -14.20 5.04
N THR A 115 -24.63 -13.98 6.26
CA THR A 115 -24.63 -12.67 6.91
C THR A 115 -23.32 -11.90 6.66
N GLN A 116 -23.29 -10.63 7.05
CA GLN A 116 -22.04 -9.84 7.03
C GLN A 116 -20.94 -10.49 7.88
N LYS A 117 -21.30 -11.10 8.99
CA LYS A 117 -20.36 -11.83 9.86
C LYS A 117 -19.77 -13.06 9.17
N ASP A 118 -20.58 -13.85 8.47
CA ASP A 118 -20.10 -15.02 7.72
C ASP A 118 -19.15 -14.57 6.62
N PHE A 119 -19.47 -13.45 5.96
CA PHE A 119 -18.65 -12.87 4.90
C PHE A 119 -17.31 -12.38 5.41
N ALA A 120 -17.30 -11.70 6.56
CA ALA A 120 -16.05 -11.28 7.23
C ALA A 120 -15.19 -12.51 7.60
N GLY A 121 -15.80 -13.60 8.06
CA GLY A 121 -15.08 -14.84 8.36
C GLY A 121 -14.40 -15.47 7.14
N ILE A 122 -15.13 -15.56 6.02
CA ILE A 122 -14.57 -16.06 4.75
C ILE A 122 -13.38 -15.20 4.29
N LEU A 123 -13.53 -13.89 4.40
CA LEU A 123 -12.46 -12.95 4.00
C LEU A 123 -11.26 -13.02 4.94
N GLU A 124 -11.47 -13.14 6.25
CA GLU A 124 -10.36 -13.25 7.21
C GLU A 124 -9.54 -14.52 6.99
N GLU A 125 -10.20 -15.67 6.82
CA GLU A 125 -9.51 -16.93 6.52
C GLU A 125 -8.66 -16.81 5.26
N ALA A 126 -9.23 -16.30 4.17
CA ALA A 126 -8.50 -16.09 2.92
C ALA A 126 -7.38 -15.05 3.04
N ALA A 127 -7.57 -13.98 3.84
CA ALA A 127 -6.55 -12.98 4.10
C ALA A 127 -5.39 -13.57 4.92
N VAL A 128 -5.67 -14.38 5.92
CA VAL A 128 -4.66 -15.09 6.72
C VAL A 128 -3.83 -16.03 5.83
N ASP A 129 -4.45 -16.76 4.92
CA ASP A 129 -3.73 -17.62 3.96
C ASP A 129 -2.78 -16.82 3.07
N ILE A 130 -3.24 -15.69 2.53
CA ILE A 130 -2.41 -14.78 1.73
C ILE A 130 -1.22 -14.26 2.57
N LEU A 131 -1.49 -13.80 3.79
CA LEU A 131 -0.48 -13.25 4.69
C LEU A 131 0.53 -14.30 5.15
N ASN A 132 0.14 -15.55 5.32
CA ASN A 132 1.06 -16.65 5.63
C ASN A 132 2.03 -16.92 4.46
N VAL A 133 1.55 -16.91 3.21
CA VAL A 133 2.42 -17.00 2.02
C VAL A 133 3.40 -15.81 1.96
N ILE A 134 2.94 -14.61 2.28
CA ILE A 134 3.77 -13.41 2.34
C ILE A 134 4.82 -13.56 3.46
N LYS A 135 4.41 -13.97 4.66
CA LYS A 135 5.31 -14.20 5.80
C LYS A 135 6.41 -15.20 5.48
N GLU A 136 6.08 -16.30 4.82
CA GLU A 136 7.07 -17.30 4.38
C GLU A 136 8.14 -16.66 3.48
N LYS A 137 7.73 -15.80 2.53
CA LYS A 137 8.67 -15.08 1.65
C LYS A 137 9.48 -14.01 2.37
N MET A 138 8.93 -13.43 3.43
CA MET A 138 9.64 -12.48 4.29
C MET A 138 10.68 -13.15 5.17
N GLY A 139 10.61 -14.45 5.41
CA GLY A 139 11.57 -15.20 6.24
C GLY A 139 13.03 -15.04 5.83
N VAL A 140 13.32 -14.67 4.58
CA VAL A 140 14.68 -14.34 4.11
C VAL A 140 15.20 -13.02 4.69
N ILE A 141 14.28 -12.11 5.06
CA ILE A 141 14.59 -10.78 5.62
C ILE A 141 14.66 -10.84 7.14
N ASP A 142 14.08 -11.89 7.73
CA ASP A 142 13.94 -12.04 9.16
C ASP A 142 15.33 -12.27 9.82
N ASN A 143 15.75 -11.23 10.54
CA ASN A 143 16.93 -11.25 11.40
C ASN A 143 16.55 -11.03 12.88
N GLY A 144 15.29 -11.30 13.25
CA GLY A 144 14.73 -11.03 14.57
C GLY A 144 14.40 -9.55 14.83
N GLN A 145 14.42 -8.71 13.80
CA GLN A 145 14.12 -7.29 13.88
C GLN A 145 12.77 -7.01 13.22
N HIS A 146 11.90 -6.30 13.94
CA HIS A 146 10.63 -5.82 13.37
C HIS A 146 10.83 -4.50 12.62
N TYR A 147 10.38 -4.46 11.37
CA TYR A 147 10.43 -3.29 10.52
C TYR A 147 9.04 -2.71 10.33
N GLU A 148 8.97 -1.39 10.14
CA GLU A 148 7.73 -0.75 9.72
C GLU A 148 7.28 -1.34 8.39
N THR A 149 6.07 -1.90 8.37
CA THR A 149 5.51 -2.58 7.19
C THR A 149 4.29 -1.84 6.70
N LEU A 150 4.28 -1.47 5.43
CA LEU A 150 3.14 -0.88 4.75
C LEU A 150 2.53 -1.85 3.75
N ILE A 151 1.21 -1.99 3.79
CA ILE A 151 0.43 -2.63 2.73
C ILE A 151 -0.10 -1.54 1.82
N VAL A 152 0.17 -1.67 0.52
CA VAL A 152 -0.31 -0.81 -0.56
C VAL A 152 -0.99 -1.66 -1.63
N GLY A 153 -1.59 -1.02 -2.63
CA GLY A 153 -2.24 -1.71 -3.76
C GLY A 153 -3.70 -2.08 -3.48
N GLY A 154 -4.52 -2.08 -4.51
CA GLY A 154 -5.98 -2.26 -4.42
C GLY A 154 -6.44 -3.61 -3.85
N GLY A 155 -5.58 -4.65 -3.86
CA GLY A 155 -5.86 -5.93 -3.20
C GLY A 155 -5.87 -5.84 -1.67
N GLY A 156 -5.28 -4.79 -1.10
CA GLY A 156 -5.21 -4.51 0.34
C GLY A 156 -6.33 -3.64 0.90
N GLU A 157 -7.31 -3.26 0.10
CA GLU A 157 -8.42 -2.37 0.50
C GLU A 157 -9.51 -3.07 1.35
N LEU A 158 -9.12 -3.90 2.29
CA LEU A 158 -10.04 -4.48 3.26
C LEU A 158 -9.99 -3.70 4.57
N GLU A 159 -11.15 -3.42 5.12
CA GLU A 159 -11.26 -2.81 6.44
C GLU A 159 -10.66 -3.73 7.51
N LEU A 160 -9.86 -3.18 8.43
CA LEU A 160 -9.12 -3.87 9.49
C LEU A 160 -8.05 -4.88 9.01
N LEU A 161 -7.64 -4.84 7.75
CA LEU A 161 -6.55 -5.69 7.25
C LEU A 161 -5.23 -5.46 8.00
N ASP A 162 -4.96 -4.23 8.40
CA ASP A 162 -3.78 -3.85 9.21
C ASP A 162 -3.71 -4.62 10.53
N LYS A 163 -4.84 -4.80 11.21
CA LYS A 163 -4.91 -5.57 12.48
C LYS A 163 -4.66 -7.06 12.26
N VAL A 164 -5.28 -7.63 11.22
CA VAL A 164 -5.06 -9.05 10.88
C VAL A 164 -3.63 -9.27 10.44
N ALA A 165 -3.10 -8.39 9.58
CA ALA A 165 -1.73 -8.46 9.11
C ALA A 165 -0.70 -8.28 10.24
N GLY A 166 -0.92 -7.34 11.17
CA GLY A 166 -0.07 -7.17 12.35
C GLY A 166 0.02 -8.42 13.21
N ARG A 167 -1.10 -9.13 13.36
CA ARG A 167 -1.16 -10.40 14.10
C ARG A 167 -0.42 -11.54 13.38
N VAL A 168 -0.61 -11.67 12.06
CA VAL A 168 0.00 -12.75 11.28
C VAL A 168 1.48 -12.52 11.04
N LEU A 169 1.87 -11.29 10.70
CA LEU A 169 3.27 -10.92 10.41
C LEU A 169 4.08 -10.59 11.67
N GLU A 170 3.44 -10.57 12.85
CA GLU A 170 4.08 -10.36 14.16
C GLU A 170 4.87 -9.05 14.25
N GLY A 171 4.33 -7.97 13.66
CA GLY A 171 5.02 -6.68 13.62
C GLY A 171 4.10 -5.49 13.38
N PRO A 172 4.66 -4.28 13.36
CA PRO A 172 3.89 -3.08 13.05
C PRO A 172 3.52 -3.06 11.56
N VAL A 173 2.23 -3.17 11.29
CA VAL A 173 1.69 -3.13 9.92
C VAL A 173 0.64 -2.03 9.81
N ARG A 174 0.72 -1.25 8.75
CA ARG A 174 -0.29 -0.25 8.39
C ARG A 174 -0.71 -0.42 6.95
N VAL A 175 -1.98 -0.17 6.68
CA VAL A 175 -2.49 -0.01 5.31
C VAL A 175 -2.29 1.45 4.91
N TYR A 176 -1.55 1.69 3.84
CA TYR A 176 -1.23 3.02 3.36
C TYR A 176 -2.17 3.44 2.24
N ARG A 177 -2.73 4.64 2.37
CA ARG A 177 -3.52 5.30 1.33
C ARG A 177 -2.90 6.66 1.00
N PRO A 178 -2.80 7.03 -0.28
CA PRO A 178 -2.32 8.36 -0.66
C PRO A 178 -3.18 9.45 0.00
N ASP A 179 -2.55 10.44 0.61
CA ASP A 179 -3.24 11.61 1.15
C ASP A 179 -3.11 12.80 0.20
N ILE A 180 -3.59 12.62 -1.02
CA ILE A 180 -3.59 13.62 -2.07
C ILE A 180 -5.04 13.93 -2.45
N ILE A 181 -5.36 15.21 -2.57
CA ILE A 181 -6.71 15.64 -2.96
C ILE A 181 -7.07 15.05 -4.34
N GLY A 182 -8.15 14.26 -4.37
CA GLY A 182 -8.61 13.57 -5.57
C GLY A 182 -7.97 12.20 -5.84
N ILE A 183 -6.95 11.77 -5.08
CA ILE A 183 -6.28 10.48 -5.24
C ILE A 183 -6.17 9.81 -3.88
N ARG A 184 -7.15 8.98 -3.53
CA ARG A 184 -7.17 8.22 -2.26
C ARG A 184 -7.18 6.72 -2.44
N ASP A 185 -7.36 6.24 -3.66
CA ASP A 185 -7.36 4.83 -3.99
C ASP A 185 -5.93 4.28 -3.94
N MET A 186 -5.74 3.19 -3.21
CA MET A 186 -4.45 2.52 -3.02
C MET A 186 -3.84 2.01 -4.32
N ALA A 187 -4.65 1.78 -5.36
CA ALA A 187 -4.17 1.38 -6.68
C ALA A 187 -3.28 2.44 -7.35
N PHE A 188 -3.39 3.71 -6.94
CA PHE A 188 -2.59 4.81 -7.52
C PHE A 188 -1.27 5.08 -6.80
N VAL A 189 -0.93 4.39 -5.71
CA VAL A 189 0.32 4.60 -4.96
C VAL A 189 1.54 4.59 -5.88
N SER A 190 1.67 3.59 -6.74
CA SER A 190 2.80 3.49 -7.67
C SER A 190 2.80 4.59 -8.72
N SER A 191 1.64 4.99 -9.23
CA SER A 191 1.53 6.06 -10.23
C SER A 191 1.95 7.41 -9.66
N VAL A 192 1.51 7.72 -8.44
CA VAL A 192 1.92 8.92 -7.70
C VAL A 192 3.42 8.89 -7.42
N GLY A 193 3.92 7.74 -6.97
CA GLY A 193 5.35 7.55 -6.72
C GLY A 193 6.22 7.74 -7.96
N MET A 194 5.74 7.36 -9.15
CA MET A 194 6.43 7.65 -10.42
C MET A 194 6.49 9.13 -10.71
N ILE A 195 5.44 9.89 -10.40
CA ILE A 195 5.46 11.36 -10.56
C ILE A 195 6.52 11.98 -9.65
N PHE A 196 6.59 11.57 -8.38
CA PHE A 196 7.60 12.06 -7.45
C PHE A 196 9.01 11.64 -7.85
N TYR A 197 9.19 10.41 -8.33
CA TYR A 197 10.45 9.95 -8.88
C TYR A 197 10.93 10.82 -10.04
N MET A 198 10.07 11.10 -11.01
CA MET A 198 10.42 11.93 -12.15
C MET A 198 10.66 13.39 -11.76
N SER A 199 9.89 13.93 -10.81
CA SER A 199 10.13 15.27 -10.27
C SER A 199 11.53 15.42 -9.66
N ASP A 200 11.99 14.41 -8.91
CA ASP A 200 13.36 14.43 -8.38
C ASP A 200 14.42 14.29 -9.49
N ARG A 201 14.17 13.40 -10.45
CA ARG A 201 15.09 13.22 -11.60
C ARG A 201 15.20 14.47 -12.46
N ALA A 202 14.11 15.19 -12.66
CA ALA A 202 14.10 16.42 -13.46
C ALA A 202 15.07 17.47 -12.94
N LYS A 203 15.33 17.51 -11.63
CA LYS A 203 16.33 18.41 -11.02
C LYS A 203 17.77 18.18 -11.55
N TYR A 204 18.06 16.96 -12.00
CA TYR A 204 19.39 16.56 -12.49
C TYR A 204 19.50 16.52 -14.02
N LEU A 205 18.36 16.42 -14.72
CA LEU A 205 18.33 16.24 -16.16
C LEU A 205 18.32 17.57 -16.95
N GLY A 206 18.20 18.72 -16.26
CA GLY A 206 18.17 20.05 -16.86
C GLY A 206 16.75 20.60 -17.04
N PRO A 207 16.60 21.78 -17.68
CA PRO A 207 15.30 22.42 -17.81
C PRO A 207 14.39 21.62 -18.77
N TYR A 208 13.36 21.02 -18.21
CA TYR A 208 12.28 20.39 -18.97
C TYR A 208 11.03 21.27 -18.91
N GLU A 209 10.32 21.34 -20.01
CA GLU A 209 8.94 21.82 -19.98
C GLU A 209 8.09 20.77 -19.24
N THR A 210 7.64 21.09 -18.05
CA THR A 210 6.75 20.23 -17.29
C THR A 210 5.31 20.71 -17.45
N SER A 211 4.37 19.79 -17.64
CA SER A 211 2.93 20.10 -17.62
C SER A 211 2.42 20.40 -16.21
N VAL A 212 3.26 20.20 -15.18
CA VAL A 212 2.91 20.42 -13.77
C VAL A 212 3.85 21.50 -13.23
N VAL A 213 3.29 22.51 -12.59
CA VAL A 213 4.06 23.60 -11.99
C VAL A 213 4.80 23.03 -10.76
N LEU A 214 6.14 23.06 -10.77
CA LEU A 214 7.00 22.54 -9.69
C LEU A 214 6.62 23.03 -8.29
N PRO A 215 6.17 24.30 -8.07
CA PRO A 215 5.66 24.74 -6.79
C PRO A 215 4.48 23.93 -6.25
N ASP A 216 3.59 23.43 -7.10
CA ASP A 216 2.42 22.64 -6.67
C ASP A 216 2.84 21.26 -6.15
N ILE A 217 3.83 20.64 -6.78
CA ILE A 217 4.41 19.38 -6.29
C ILE A 217 5.15 19.62 -4.97
N SER A 218 5.95 20.69 -4.89
CA SER A 218 6.68 21.04 -3.67
C SER A 218 5.75 21.40 -2.52
N ASN A 219 4.64 22.09 -2.78
CA ASN A 219 3.63 22.42 -1.79
C ASN A 219 2.90 21.17 -1.30
N THR A 220 2.57 20.23 -2.17
CA THR A 220 1.96 18.94 -1.81
C THR A 220 2.91 18.13 -0.92
N MET A 221 4.19 18.08 -1.25
CA MET A 221 5.21 17.46 -0.41
C MET A 221 5.39 18.20 0.94
N ALA A 222 5.44 19.52 0.95
CA ALA A 222 5.62 20.32 2.16
C ALA A 222 4.45 20.16 3.16
N VAL A 223 3.22 20.01 2.67
CA VAL A 223 2.05 19.72 3.50
C VAL A 223 2.17 18.35 4.16
N ARG A 224 2.70 17.37 3.45
CA ARG A 224 2.96 16.02 3.94
C ARG A 224 3.98 16.02 5.09
N PHE A 225 5.08 16.75 4.96
CA PHE A 225 6.09 16.90 6.03
C PHE A 225 5.56 17.64 7.26
N LYS A 226 4.71 18.69 7.09
CA LYS A 226 4.10 19.42 8.21
C LYS A 226 3.11 18.58 9.02
N GLY A 227 2.47 17.61 8.42
CA GLY A 227 1.58 16.67 9.12
C GLY A 227 2.31 15.75 10.10
N LEU A 228 3.54 15.35 9.77
CA LEU A 228 4.37 14.46 10.58
C LEU A 228 5.03 15.16 11.77
N THR A 229 5.32 16.47 11.68
CA THR A 229 5.91 17.26 12.79
C THR A 229 4.93 17.59 13.91
N LYS A 230 3.62 17.44 13.73
CA LYS A 230 2.63 17.73 14.78
C LYS A 230 2.44 16.63 15.84
N VAL A 231 3.13 15.50 15.75
CA VAL A 231 2.98 14.38 16.69
C VAL A 231 4.06 14.33 17.79
N LYS A 232 5.02 15.27 17.81
CA LYS A 232 6.05 15.34 18.89
C LYS A 232 6.28 16.74 19.40
N ASP A 233 5.27 17.33 20.05
CA ASP A 233 5.50 18.32 21.09
C ASP A 233 5.50 17.61 22.47
N THR A 234 6.58 16.93 22.76
CA THR A 234 7.00 16.60 24.12
C THR A 234 8.50 16.85 24.25
N LYS A 235 8.79 18.02 24.78
CA LYS A 235 10.00 18.48 25.51
C LYS A 235 11.39 18.07 24.98
N GLU A 236 12.06 19.13 24.51
CA GLU A 236 13.49 19.40 24.67
C GLU A 236 14.52 18.31 24.28
N LYS A 237 15.14 18.53 23.12
CA LYS A 237 16.60 18.73 23.08
C LYS A 237 16.98 19.34 21.74
N THR A 238 17.41 20.61 21.76
CA THR A 238 18.15 21.28 20.69
C THR A 238 19.37 20.44 20.32
N GLY A 239 19.25 19.66 19.25
CA GLY A 239 20.31 18.81 18.77
C GLY A 239 20.59 19.09 17.30
N ARG A 240 21.83 19.15 16.96
CA ARG A 240 22.54 19.28 15.66
C ARG A 240 21.77 19.15 14.32
N PHE A 241 20.57 18.61 14.34
CA PHE A 241 19.73 18.35 13.14
C PHE A 241 19.05 19.61 12.59
N SER A 242 18.67 20.56 13.45
CA SER A 242 18.11 21.86 13.02
C SER A 242 19.09 22.64 12.17
N ARG A 243 20.37 22.64 12.51
CA ARG A 243 21.42 23.35 11.76
C ARG A 243 21.71 22.74 10.39
N LEU A 244 21.45 21.44 10.20
CA LEU A 244 21.65 20.77 8.93
C LEU A 244 20.53 21.12 7.93
N LEU A 245 19.30 21.24 8.42
CA LEU A 245 18.17 21.67 7.61
C LEU A 245 18.30 23.15 7.18
N ASP A 246 18.74 24.03 8.09
CA ASP A 246 18.98 25.44 7.77
C ASP A 246 20.13 25.64 6.74
N THR A 247 21.08 24.71 6.68
CA THR A 247 22.17 24.74 5.70
C THR A 247 21.76 24.24 4.32
N PHE A 248 20.73 23.38 4.25
CA PHE A 248 20.22 22.84 2.97
C PHE A 248 19.05 23.61 2.38
N PHE A 249 18.35 24.40 3.18
CA PHE A 249 17.15 25.15 2.79
C PHE A 249 17.21 26.64 3.14
N GLY A 250 18.38 27.15 3.56
CA GLY A 250 18.60 28.57 3.79
C GLY A 250 18.51 29.34 2.47
N GLU A 251 17.59 30.29 2.44
CA GLU A 251 17.36 31.24 1.36
C GLU A 251 18.64 32.04 1.10
N GLU A 252 19.05 32.13 -0.16
CA GLU A 252 19.84 33.25 -0.63
C GLU A 252 18.89 34.43 -0.88
N GLU A 253 19.17 35.54 -0.19
CA GLU A 253 18.67 36.88 -0.56
C GLU A 253 19.26 37.36 -1.88
#